data_20385eabf9310c24bf89b544a6ed8287
#
_entry.id   20385eabf9310c24bf89b544a6ed8287
#
_cell.length_a   1.000
_cell.length_b   1.000
_cell.length_c   1.000
_cell.angle_alpha   90.00
_cell.angle_beta   90.00
_cell.angle_gamma   90.00
#
_symmetry.space_group_name_H-M   'P 1'
#
loop_
_entity.id
_entity.type
_entity.pdbx_description
1 polymer ?
#
loop_
_entity_poly.entity_id
_entity_poly.type
_entity_poly.pdbx_seq_one_letter_code
_entity_poly.pdbx_strand_id
1 'polypeptide(L)'
;MFKKFSIFISSSCIIAACIFTPSNTDDNFIFPIKSNYYITSKFGYRTLYGKQNFHTGLDVAYSVGTKVYSSSDGKVSYIGFDHDGYGNYIIISYNNFKFLYAHLNDTHNVSLNDTVFKGTLLSSIGPKILPNGKRNGNTTGAHLHFEVRVDNKYMDPLDFISLPK
;
A
#
# COMPACT_ATOMS: atom_id res chain seq x y z
N MET A 1 -8.55 68.00 -17.19
CA MET A 1 -8.61 67.60 -15.78
C MET A 1 -9.02 66.13 -15.75
N PHE A 2 -8.02 65.21 -15.83
CA PHE A 2 -8.28 63.79 -15.93
C PHE A 2 -8.12 63.19 -14.53
N LYS A 3 -9.20 62.62 -13.99
CA LYS A 3 -9.18 61.85 -12.74
C LYS A 3 -8.64 60.44 -13.01
N LYS A 4 -7.51 60.09 -12.39
CA LYS A 4 -6.96 58.74 -12.37
C LYS A 4 -7.79 57.89 -11.36
N PHE A 5 -8.42 56.83 -11.86
CA PHE A 5 -8.99 55.77 -11.02
C PHE A 5 -7.90 54.76 -10.72
N SER A 6 -7.53 54.66 -9.44
CA SER A 6 -6.68 53.56 -8.96
C SER A 6 -7.56 52.35 -8.66
N ILE A 7 -7.31 51.26 -9.39
CA ILE A 7 -7.92 49.97 -9.13
C ILE A 7 -7.03 49.25 -8.10
N PHE A 8 -7.55 49.07 -6.87
CA PHE A 8 -6.96 48.15 -5.89
C PHE A 8 -7.39 46.74 -6.24
N ILE A 9 -6.46 45.95 -6.73
CA ILE A 9 -6.66 44.48 -6.87
C ILE A 9 -6.31 43.86 -5.56
N SER A 10 -7.32 43.45 -4.79
CA SER A 10 -7.14 42.61 -3.60
C SER A 10 -6.87 41.20 -4.06
N SER A 11 -5.66 40.75 -3.84
CA SER A 11 -5.24 39.35 -4.08
C SER A 11 -5.80 38.47 -2.96
N SER A 12 -7.02 37.95 -3.17
CA SER A 12 -7.54 36.87 -2.32
C SER A 12 -6.88 35.57 -2.74
N CYS A 13 -5.91 35.13 -1.95
CA CYS A 13 -5.32 33.78 -2.07
C CYS A 13 -6.40 32.76 -1.66
N ILE A 14 -7.15 32.25 -2.63
CA ILE A 14 -8.06 31.13 -2.43
C ILE A 14 -7.18 29.90 -2.33
N ILE A 15 -6.94 29.42 -1.10
CA ILE A 15 -6.41 28.07 -0.86
C ILE A 15 -7.51 27.11 -1.31
N ALA A 16 -7.42 26.63 -2.54
CA ALA A 16 -8.26 25.53 -3.00
C ALA A 16 -7.84 24.29 -2.20
N ALA A 17 -8.61 23.98 -1.17
CA ALA A 17 -8.56 22.65 -0.57
C ALA A 17 -8.95 21.68 -1.68
N CYS A 18 -7.98 20.94 -2.22
CA CYS A 18 -8.26 19.81 -3.07
C CYS A 18 -9.02 18.77 -2.22
N ILE A 19 -10.35 18.88 -2.25
CA ILE A 19 -11.21 17.81 -1.80
C ILE A 19 -11.01 16.71 -2.84
N PHE A 20 -10.23 15.67 -2.47
CA PHE A 20 -10.15 14.44 -3.25
C PHE A 20 -11.52 13.77 -3.19
N THR A 21 -12.37 14.07 -4.18
CA THR A 21 -13.53 13.24 -4.45
C THR A 21 -12.99 12.02 -5.18
N PRO A 22 -13.14 10.79 -4.65
CA PRO A 22 -12.81 9.61 -5.43
C PRO A 22 -13.63 9.70 -6.71
N SER A 23 -12.94 9.77 -7.86
CA SER A 23 -13.60 9.67 -9.16
C SER A 23 -14.35 8.35 -9.16
N ASN A 24 -15.61 8.40 -9.60
CA ASN A 24 -16.50 7.25 -9.74
C ASN A 24 -15.99 6.36 -10.90
N THR A 25 -14.80 5.78 -10.73
CA THR A 25 -14.31 4.68 -11.53
C THR A 25 -14.65 3.42 -10.75
N ASP A 26 -15.18 2.41 -11.41
CA ASP A 26 -15.41 1.05 -10.89
C ASP A 26 -14.09 0.34 -10.48
N ASP A 27 -13.14 1.07 -9.92
CA ASP A 27 -11.89 0.59 -9.36
C ASP A 27 -12.18 -0.16 -8.05
N ASN A 28 -12.91 -1.28 -8.20
CA ASN A 28 -13.23 -2.18 -7.10
C ASN A 28 -12.00 -3.02 -6.78
N PHE A 29 -11.09 -2.45 -5.98
CA PHE A 29 -9.90 -3.17 -5.51
C PHE A 29 -10.29 -4.26 -4.52
N ILE A 30 -9.63 -5.41 -4.60
CA ILE A 30 -9.91 -6.55 -3.73
C ILE A 30 -8.87 -6.67 -2.63
N PHE A 31 -9.30 -7.26 -1.50
CA PHE A 31 -8.37 -7.66 -0.45
C PHE A 31 -7.41 -8.73 -0.98
N PRO A 32 -6.09 -8.61 -0.70
CA PRO A 32 -5.08 -9.45 -1.35
C PRO A 32 -5.03 -10.90 -0.85
N ILE A 33 -5.88 -11.29 0.08
CA ILE A 33 -5.95 -12.65 0.64
C ILE A 33 -7.41 -13.12 0.63
N LYS A 34 -7.63 -14.39 0.19
CA LYS A 34 -8.96 -14.99 -0.01
C LYS A 34 -9.42 -15.86 1.18
N SER A 35 -9.05 -15.53 2.40
CA SER A 35 -9.43 -16.28 3.60
C SER A 35 -9.77 -15.34 4.74
N ASN A 36 -10.35 -15.88 5.82
CA ASN A 36 -10.60 -15.10 7.04
C ASN A 36 -9.34 -14.37 7.47
N TYR A 37 -9.49 -13.14 7.91
CA TYR A 37 -8.37 -12.25 8.23
C TYR A 37 -8.42 -11.78 9.68
N TYR A 38 -7.24 -11.49 10.22
CA TYR A 38 -7.09 -10.85 11.51
C TYR A 38 -6.14 -9.65 11.37
N ILE A 39 -6.70 -8.43 11.46
CA ILE A 39 -5.93 -7.20 11.40
C ILE A 39 -5.16 -7.05 12.72
N THR A 40 -3.85 -7.08 12.66
CA THR A 40 -2.97 -6.92 13.81
C THR A 40 -2.50 -5.49 14.01
N SER A 41 -2.46 -4.70 12.94
CA SER A 41 -2.14 -3.27 13.02
C SER A 41 -2.76 -2.49 11.87
N LYS A 42 -3.43 -1.40 12.20
CA LYS A 42 -4.04 -0.48 11.24
C LYS A 42 -3.05 0.59 10.78
N PHE A 43 -3.38 1.23 9.66
CA PHE A 43 -2.73 2.44 9.17
C PHE A 43 -2.81 3.57 10.19
N GLY A 44 -1.77 4.43 10.24
CA GLY A 44 -1.76 5.64 11.05
C GLY A 44 -0.82 5.59 12.25
N TYR A 45 -0.96 6.55 13.14
CA TYR A 45 -0.12 6.63 14.33
C TYR A 45 -0.44 5.51 15.32
N ARG A 46 0.62 4.85 15.82
CA ARG A 46 0.54 3.80 16.85
C ARG A 46 1.69 3.94 17.84
N THR A 47 1.54 3.37 19.02
CA THR A 47 2.65 3.21 19.98
C THR A 47 3.24 1.83 19.82
N LEU A 48 4.53 1.77 19.48
CA LEU A 48 5.29 0.54 19.34
C LEU A 48 6.49 0.60 20.30
N TYR A 49 6.59 -0.36 21.22
CA TYR A 49 7.63 -0.39 22.27
C TYR A 49 7.77 0.93 23.04
N GLY A 50 6.66 1.57 23.38
CA GLY A 50 6.63 2.84 24.12
C GLY A 50 6.98 4.10 23.29
N LYS A 51 7.19 3.96 21.99
CA LYS A 51 7.49 5.08 21.08
C LYS A 51 6.38 5.28 20.06
N GLN A 52 6.08 6.54 19.73
CA GLN A 52 5.18 6.85 18.63
C GLN A 52 5.81 6.42 17.31
N ASN A 53 5.04 5.73 16.48
CA ASN A 53 5.42 5.27 15.16
C ASN A 53 4.25 5.47 14.20
N PHE A 54 4.53 5.89 12.97
CA PHE A 54 3.52 5.96 11.91
C PHE A 54 3.57 4.69 11.07
N HIS A 55 2.47 3.95 11.03
CA HIS A 55 2.31 2.74 10.22
C HIS A 55 1.76 3.10 8.84
N THR A 56 2.52 2.79 7.81
CA THR A 56 2.25 3.19 6.42
C THR A 56 1.25 2.30 5.70
N GLY A 57 0.77 1.24 6.35
CA GLY A 57 -0.12 0.26 5.74
C GLY A 57 -1.00 -0.47 6.74
N LEU A 58 -1.44 -1.64 6.34
CA LEU A 58 -2.27 -2.56 7.11
C LEU A 58 -1.50 -3.87 7.35
N ASP A 59 -1.34 -4.27 8.62
CA ASP A 59 -0.76 -5.57 8.93
C ASP A 59 -1.87 -6.60 9.20
N VAL A 60 -1.79 -7.74 8.53
CA VAL A 60 -2.77 -8.81 8.64
C VAL A 60 -2.06 -10.14 8.92
N ALA A 61 -2.34 -10.75 10.08
CA ALA A 61 -1.71 -11.99 10.49
C ALA A 61 -2.25 -13.18 9.69
N TYR A 62 -1.32 -14.00 9.19
CA TYR A 62 -1.60 -15.24 8.49
C TYR A 62 -0.45 -16.24 8.66
N SER A 63 -0.74 -17.50 8.36
CA SER A 63 0.30 -18.53 8.33
C SER A 63 1.27 -18.32 7.16
N VAL A 64 2.54 -18.70 7.38
CA VAL A 64 3.53 -18.81 6.30
C VAL A 64 2.97 -19.66 5.16
N GLY A 65 3.20 -19.24 3.93
CA GLY A 65 2.70 -19.91 2.74
C GLY A 65 1.28 -19.52 2.29
N THR A 66 0.55 -18.70 3.08
CA THR A 66 -0.75 -18.16 2.66
C THR A 66 -0.57 -17.34 1.38
N LYS A 67 -1.36 -17.64 0.35
CA LYS A 67 -1.26 -17.03 -0.98
C LYS A 67 -1.66 -15.55 -0.96
N VAL A 68 -0.86 -14.72 -1.62
CA VAL A 68 -1.06 -13.28 -1.77
C VAL A 68 -1.35 -12.96 -3.23
N TYR A 69 -2.43 -12.23 -3.48
CA TYR A 69 -2.94 -11.90 -4.82
C TYR A 69 -2.90 -10.41 -5.09
N SER A 70 -2.85 -10.02 -6.36
CA SER A 70 -2.97 -8.62 -6.77
C SER A 70 -4.34 -8.05 -6.40
N SER A 71 -4.34 -6.89 -5.75
CA SER A 71 -5.56 -6.14 -5.38
C SER A 71 -6.18 -5.43 -6.58
N SER A 72 -5.42 -5.22 -7.65
CA SER A 72 -5.82 -4.48 -8.85
C SER A 72 -5.26 -5.12 -10.10
N ASP A 73 -5.77 -4.71 -11.25
CA ASP A 73 -5.03 -4.77 -12.49
C ASP A 73 -3.79 -3.88 -12.41
N GLY A 74 -2.81 -4.08 -13.31
CA GLY A 74 -1.66 -3.19 -13.35
C GLY A 74 -0.38 -3.86 -13.85
N LYS A 75 0.74 -3.25 -13.52
CA LYS A 75 2.08 -3.69 -13.89
C LYS A 75 2.93 -3.93 -12.65
N VAL A 76 3.68 -5.02 -12.63
CA VAL A 76 4.71 -5.25 -11.62
C VAL A 76 5.81 -4.21 -11.81
N SER A 77 5.79 -3.18 -10.97
CA SER A 77 6.72 -2.05 -11.07
C SER A 77 7.97 -2.22 -10.20
N TYR A 78 7.92 -3.14 -9.26
CA TYR A 78 9.05 -3.46 -8.40
C TYR A 78 8.94 -4.86 -7.81
N ILE A 79 10.08 -5.55 -7.71
CA ILE A 79 10.30 -6.77 -6.91
C ILE A 79 11.65 -6.60 -6.24
N GLY A 80 11.74 -6.75 -4.93
CA GLY A 80 13.00 -6.59 -4.23
C GLY A 80 12.95 -6.99 -2.77
N PHE A 81 14.07 -6.70 -2.09
CA PHE A 81 14.30 -7.01 -0.69
C PHE A 81 14.80 -5.77 0.06
N ASP A 82 14.15 -5.46 1.19
CA ASP A 82 14.54 -4.42 2.13
C ASP A 82 14.79 -5.05 3.50
N HIS A 83 16.05 -5.09 3.91
CA HIS A 83 16.50 -5.76 5.13
C HIS A 83 15.87 -5.15 6.40
N ASP A 84 15.75 -3.82 6.45
CA ASP A 84 15.38 -3.10 7.67
C ASP A 84 13.90 -2.70 7.71
N GLY A 85 13.17 -2.94 6.62
CA GLY A 85 11.76 -2.57 6.47
C GLY A 85 10.89 -3.73 5.97
N TYR A 86 10.65 -3.75 4.67
CA TYR A 86 9.63 -4.61 4.03
C TYR A 86 10.00 -6.09 3.87
N GLY A 87 11.27 -6.49 4.04
CA GLY A 87 11.71 -7.83 3.64
C GLY A 87 11.56 -8.04 2.14
N ASN A 88 11.12 -9.23 1.72
CA ASN A 88 10.72 -9.45 0.33
C ASN A 88 9.41 -8.73 0.06
N TYR A 89 9.36 -7.93 -1.03
CA TYR A 89 8.17 -7.18 -1.38
C TYR A 89 8.00 -6.98 -2.88
N ILE A 90 6.73 -6.79 -3.27
CA ILE A 90 6.29 -6.52 -4.64
C ILE A 90 5.48 -5.23 -4.64
N ILE A 91 5.63 -4.41 -5.70
CA ILE A 91 4.77 -3.25 -5.96
C ILE A 91 4.07 -3.44 -7.30
N ILE A 92 2.74 -3.31 -7.28
CA ILE A 92 1.90 -3.22 -8.48
C ILE A 92 1.52 -1.76 -8.68
N SER A 93 1.74 -1.23 -9.89
CA SER A 93 1.31 0.12 -10.27
C SER A 93 0.12 0.07 -11.22
N TYR A 94 -0.91 0.85 -10.90
CA TYR A 94 -2.13 1.02 -11.68
C TYR A 94 -2.55 2.49 -11.67
N ASN A 95 -2.50 3.16 -12.81
CA ASN A 95 -2.72 4.62 -12.90
C ASN A 95 -1.81 5.38 -11.90
N ASN A 96 -2.39 6.18 -11.01
CA ASN A 96 -1.69 6.89 -9.93
C ASN A 96 -1.61 6.08 -8.61
N PHE A 97 -2.13 4.84 -8.60
CA PHE A 97 -2.05 3.93 -7.45
C PHE A 97 -0.78 3.09 -7.46
N LYS A 98 -0.29 2.80 -6.25
CA LYS A 98 0.70 1.75 -6.00
C LYS A 98 0.22 0.87 -4.85
N PHE A 99 0.22 -0.42 -5.08
CA PHE A 99 -0.10 -1.45 -4.08
C PHE A 99 1.18 -2.18 -3.72
N LEU A 100 1.58 -2.09 -2.46
CA LEU A 100 2.79 -2.74 -1.95
C LEU A 100 2.41 -3.91 -1.05
N TYR A 101 3.05 -5.06 -1.31
CA TYR A 101 2.88 -6.31 -0.58
C TYR A 101 4.22 -6.71 0.00
N ALA A 102 4.36 -6.74 1.32
CA ALA A 102 5.62 -6.97 2.01
C ALA A 102 5.62 -8.20 2.92
N HIS A 103 6.80 -8.55 3.42
CA HIS A 103 7.09 -9.75 4.20
C HIS A 103 6.71 -11.05 3.46
N LEU A 104 6.91 -11.03 2.14
CA LEU A 104 6.60 -12.16 1.27
C LEU A 104 7.65 -13.26 1.38
N ASN A 105 7.31 -14.45 0.88
CA ASN A 105 8.27 -15.52 0.65
C ASN A 105 9.27 -15.09 -0.44
N ASP A 106 10.39 -15.79 -0.54
CA ASP A 106 11.43 -15.57 -1.56
C ASP A 106 11.03 -16.08 -2.96
N THR A 107 9.93 -16.84 -3.06
CA THR A 107 9.39 -17.35 -4.33
C THR A 107 8.25 -16.46 -4.81
N HIS A 108 8.37 -15.88 -6.00
CA HIS A 108 7.37 -15.07 -6.66
C HIS A 108 6.80 -15.77 -7.89
N ASN A 109 5.51 -15.52 -8.17
CA ASN A 109 4.80 -16.07 -9.34
C ASN A 109 4.76 -15.07 -10.51
N VAL A 110 5.40 -13.93 -10.34
CA VAL A 110 5.46 -12.83 -11.32
C VAL A 110 6.88 -12.31 -11.43
N SER A 111 7.17 -11.67 -12.56
CA SER A 111 8.45 -11.01 -12.87
C SER A 111 8.27 -9.51 -12.98
N LEU A 112 9.36 -8.75 -12.83
CA LEU A 112 9.37 -7.31 -13.05
C LEU A 112 8.86 -6.98 -14.47
N ASN A 113 7.99 -6.00 -14.56
CA ASN A 113 7.31 -5.56 -15.78
C ASN A 113 6.16 -6.45 -16.28
N ASP A 114 5.83 -7.56 -15.63
CA ASP A 114 4.63 -8.33 -15.98
C ASP A 114 3.37 -7.48 -15.86
N THR A 115 2.43 -7.69 -16.79
CA THR A 115 1.06 -7.23 -16.62
C THR A 115 0.29 -8.23 -15.77
N VAL A 116 -0.37 -7.75 -14.74
CA VAL A 116 -1.20 -8.56 -13.84
C VAL A 116 -2.62 -8.07 -13.84
N PHE A 117 -3.55 -8.98 -13.56
CA PHE A 117 -4.95 -8.68 -13.34
C PHE A 117 -5.30 -8.82 -11.86
N LYS A 118 -6.33 -8.14 -11.44
CA LYS A 118 -6.93 -8.30 -10.13
C LYS A 118 -7.15 -9.79 -9.79
N GLY A 119 -6.58 -10.25 -8.68
CA GLY A 119 -6.62 -11.66 -8.30
C GLY A 119 -5.51 -12.54 -8.90
N THR A 120 -4.56 -11.99 -9.68
CA THR A 120 -3.35 -12.72 -10.08
C THR A 120 -2.53 -13.11 -8.85
N LEU A 121 -2.09 -14.37 -8.76
CA LEU A 121 -1.22 -14.83 -7.68
C LEU A 121 0.16 -14.17 -7.80
N LEU A 122 0.56 -13.42 -6.77
CA LEU A 122 1.86 -12.72 -6.74
C LEU A 122 2.94 -13.54 -6.04
N SER A 123 2.63 -14.04 -4.84
CA SER A 123 3.54 -14.76 -3.95
C SER A 123 2.75 -15.39 -2.81
N SER A 124 3.44 -15.70 -1.71
CA SER A 124 2.85 -16.11 -0.45
C SER A 124 3.49 -15.37 0.72
N ILE A 125 2.85 -15.39 1.88
CA ILE A 125 3.40 -14.85 3.12
C ILE A 125 4.65 -15.62 3.51
N GLY A 126 5.72 -14.88 3.77
CA GLY A 126 7.02 -15.41 4.14
C GLY A 126 7.17 -15.65 5.64
N PRO A 127 8.20 -16.42 6.04
CA PRO A 127 8.57 -16.59 7.43
C PRO A 127 9.29 -15.34 7.97
N LYS A 128 9.36 -15.24 9.31
CA LYS A 128 10.18 -14.20 9.98
C LYS A 128 11.67 -14.30 9.60
N ILE A 129 12.16 -15.50 9.48
CA ILE A 129 13.53 -15.82 9.04
C ILE A 129 13.41 -16.57 7.73
N LEU A 130 14.02 -16.05 6.67
CA LEU A 130 14.04 -16.66 5.36
C LEU A 130 14.94 -17.93 5.35
N PRO A 131 14.79 -18.82 4.35
CA PRO A 131 15.63 -20.03 4.24
C PRO A 131 17.13 -19.75 4.22
N ASN A 132 17.55 -18.58 3.76
CA ASN A 132 18.96 -18.14 3.75
C ASN A 132 19.44 -17.58 5.09
N GLY A 133 18.64 -17.66 6.17
CA GLY A 133 18.97 -17.17 7.51
C GLY A 133 18.78 -15.67 7.74
N LYS A 134 18.41 -14.90 6.73
CA LYS A 134 18.17 -13.45 6.87
C LYS A 134 16.78 -13.18 7.46
N ARG A 135 16.66 -12.09 8.24
CA ARG A 135 15.33 -11.57 8.62
C ARG A 135 14.58 -11.13 7.37
N ASN A 136 13.29 -11.42 7.35
CA ASN A 136 12.38 -10.95 6.31
C ASN A 136 11.87 -9.54 6.62
N GLY A 137 12.80 -8.60 6.68
CA GLY A 137 12.54 -7.22 7.07
C GLY A 137 12.25 -7.02 8.56
N ASN A 138 11.62 -5.92 8.89
CA ASN A 138 11.27 -5.56 10.27
C ASN A 138 9.94 -6.22 10.70
N THR A 139 9.92 -7.55 10.80
CA THR A 139 8.76 -8.33 11.21
C THR A 139 8.95 -9.04 12.54
N THR A 140 7.89 -9.15 13.33
CA THR A 140 7.83 -9.95 14.57
C THR A 140 7.34 -11.36 14.33
N GLY A 141 6.67 -11.64 13.20
CA GLY A 141 6.10 -12.92 12.84
C GLY A 141 5.51 -12.92 11.45
N ALA A 142 4.91 -14.04 11.05
CA ALA A 142 4.28 -14.18 9.74
C ALA A 142 3.02 -13.29 9.63
N HIS A 143 3.03 -12.35 8.71
CA HIS A 143 1.92 -11.48 8.35
C HIS A 143 2.13 -10.89 6.96
N LEU A 144 1.07 -10.35 6.37
CA LEU A 144 1.16 -9.46 5.23
C LEU A 144 1.18 -8.02 5.73
N HIS A 145 2.18 -7.23 5.34
CA HIS A 145 2.11 -5.78 5.39
C HIS A 145 1.67 -5.28 4.01
N PHE A 146 0.53 -4.58 3.96
CA PHE A 146 -0.10 -4.12 2.73
C PHE A 146 -0.27 -2.60 2.74
N GLU A 147 0.22 -1.92 1.69
CA GLU A 147 0.08 -0.47 1.52
C GLU A 147 -0.70 -0.12 0.26
N VAL A 148 -1.45 0.97 0.35
CA VAL A 148 -2.00 1.70 -0.79
C VAL A 148 -1.36 3.08 -0.82
N ARG A 149 -0.88 3.49 -1.99
CA ARG A 149 -0.35 4.83 -2.22
C ARG A 149 -1.05 5.46 -3.42
N VAL A 150 -1.44 6.72 -3.28
CA VAL A 150 -2.01 7.54 -4.37
C VAL A 150 -1.06 8.71 -4.59
N ASP A 151 -0.57 8.90 -5.81
CA ASP A 151 0.45 9.91 -6.14
C ASP A 151 1.66 9.86 -5.18
N ASN A 152 2.10 8.64 -4.85
CA ASN A 152 3.16 8.31 -3.89
C ASN A 152 2.89 8.70 -2.42
N LYS A 153 1.69 9.14 -2.06
CA LYS A 153 1.29 9.39 -0.67
C LYS A 153 0.66 8.14 -0.07
N TYR A 154 1.03 7.80 1.15
CA TYR A 154 0.45 6.69 1.91
C TYR A 154 -1.01 7.00 2.25
N MET A 155 -1.89 6.04 2.01
CA MET A 155 -3.32 6.12 2.28
C MET A 155 -3.75 4.93 3.14
N ASP A 156 -4.83 5.08 3.90
CA ASP A 156 -5.39 3.92 4.62
C ASP A 156 -5.92 2.90 3.59
N PRO A 157 -5.40 1.66 3.57
CA PRO A 157 -5.89 0.66 2.64
C PRO A 157 -7.38 0.38 2.76
N LEU A 158 -7.98 0.56 3.95
CA LEU A 158 -9.40 0.30 4.19
C LEU A 158 -10.33 1.31 3.52
N ASP A 159 -9.81 2.46 3.07
CA ASP A 159 -10.58 3.43 2.28
C ASP A 159 -10.79 2.97 0.83
N PHE A 160 -10.00 1.99 0.34
CA PHE A 160 -9.95 1.58 -1.06
C PHE A 160 -10.35 0.13 -1.30
N ILE A 161 -10.24 -0.73 -0.31
CA ILE A 161 -10.52 -2.16 -0.42
C ILE A 161 -11.70 -2.57 0.47
N SER A 162 -12.58 -3.41 -0.06
CA SER A 162 -13.59 -4.09 0.75
C SER A 162 -12.98 -5.35 1.38
N LEU A 163 -13.10 -5.46 2.70
CA LEU A 163 -12.69 -6.68 3.39
C LEU A 163 -13.64 -7.84 3.03
N PRO A 164 -13.14 -9.07 2.88
CA PRO A 164 -13.98 -10.25 2.70
C PRO A 164 -14.98 -10.39 3.85
N LYS A 165 -16.22 -10.76 3.52
CA LYS A 165 -17.26 -11.07 4.51
C LYS A 165 -17.07 -12.46 5.09
#